data_43b598c82df29535af96b25c55fdc01f
#
_entry.id   43b598c82df29535af96b25c55fdc01f
#
_cell.length_a   1.000
_cell.length_b   1.000
_cell.length_c   1.000
_cell.angle_alpha   90.00
_cell.angle_beta   90.00
_cell.angle_gamma   90.00
#
_symmetry.space_group_name_H-M   'P 1'
#
loop_
_entity.id
_entity.type
_entity.pdbx_description
1 polymer ?
#
loop_
_entity_poly.entity_id
_entity_poly.type
_entity_poly.pdbx_seq_one_letter_code
_entity_poly.pdbx_strand_id
1 'polypeptide(L)'
;MKQIIPPTVCPACGSNLELVNEQLFCRNPKCPAQWDKKLEGFTSTLKIKGFGPSTINKLQIQDYSEIYQLTVDDIQSRLGSEKIATKLVTELEKSKSSKLQDLIPPFSIPLIGRSAAAKLCSVVSDVEEINESTCSQAGLGPKATENILNWLEMDYYPNQYRDNLPFEWKNKIVEKKEVTGVVCITGKLKSYPTKAHAQKVLESKGFVVKSSLTKDCSHLINESGIESVKTQTARDRGVIIINNIVKFLGEL
;
A
#
# COMPACT_ATOMS: atom_id res chain seq x y z
N MET A 1 1.78 44.81 -26.59
CA MET A 1 1.42 43.52 -25.99
C MET A 1 0.51 43.79 -24.80
N LYS A 2 -0.65 43.14 -24.70
CA LYS A 2 -1.49 43.28 -23.50
C LYS A 2 -0.80 42.53 -22.33
N GLN A 3 -0.56 43.24 -21.27
CA GLN A 3 0.02 42.64 -20.05
C GLN A 3 -1.01 41.65 -19.43
N ILE A 4 -0.65 40.40 -19.30
CA ILE A 4 -1.50 39.40 -18.65
C ILE A 4 -1.37 39.60 -17.14
N ILE A 5 -2.45 40.06 -16.52
CA ILE A 5 -2.52 40.21 -15.06
C ILE A 5 -3.00 38.87 -14.48
N PRO A 6 -2.19 38.18 -13.67
CA PRO A 6 -2.61 36.93 -13.05
C PRO A 6 -3.80 37.14 -12.09
N PRO A 7 -4.75 36.22 -11.99
CA PRO A 7 -5.86 36.35 -11.04
C PRO A 7 -5.37 36.28 -9.60
N THR A 8 -5.99 37.05 -8.73
CA THR A 8 -5.69 37.07 -7.28
C THR A 8 -6.59 36.14 -6.49
N VAL A 9 -7.72 35.73 -7.09
CA VAL A 9 -8.72 34.83 -6.48
C VAL A 9 -8.96 33.61 -7.35
N CYS A 10 -9.26 32.50 -6.70
CA CYS A 10 -9.57 31.24 -7.36
C CYS A 10 -10.91 31.35 -8.11
N PRO A 11 -10.95 31.07 -9.42
CA PRO A 11 -12.20 31.20 -10.20
C PRO A 11 -13.27 30.17 -9.80
N ALA A 12 -12.88 29.09 -9.12
CA ALA A 12 -13.78 28.01 -8.72
C ALA A 12 -14.41 28.21 -7.34
N CYS A 13 -13.67 28.83 -6.39
CA CYS A 13 -14.13 28.95 -5.00
C CYS A 13 -14.02 30.37 -4.41
N GLY A 14 -13.49 31.35 -5.15
CA GLY A 14 -13.32 32.72 -4.68
C GLY A 14 -12.22 32.95 -3.62
N SER A 15 -11.55 31.90 -3.15
CA SER A 15 -10.47 32.02 -2.15
C SER A 15 -9.24 32.67 -2.77
N ASN A 16 -8.43 33.39 -1.96
CA ASN A 16 -7.19 33.98 -2.40
C ASN A 16 -6.23 32.94 -2.97
N LEU A 17 -5.57 33.30 -4.07
CA LEU A 17 -4.51 32.48 -4.66
C LEU A 17 -3.15 32.88 -4.09
N GLU A 18 -2.31 31.88 -3.84
CA GLU A 18 -0.93 32.05 -3.45
C GLU A 18 0.00 31.85 -4.64
N LEU A 19 0.91 32.80 -4.86
CA LEU A 19 1.92 32.69 -5.90
C LEU A 19 3.18 32.04 -5.32
N VAL A 20 3.54 30.86 -5.79
CA VAL A 20 4.75 30.13 -5.38
C VAL A 20 5.50 29.69 -6.62
N ASN A 21 6.76 30.11 -6.77
CA ASN A 21 7.59 29.76 -7.93
C ASN A 21 6.88 30.00 -9.27
N GLU A 22 6.29 31.19 -9.43
CA GLU A 22 5.56 31.62 -10.64
C GLU A 22 4.28 30.80 -10.95
N GLN A 23 3.84 29.96 -10.02
CA GLN A 23 2.59 29.18 -10.13
C GLN A 23 1.56 29.66 -9.10
N LEU A 24 0.30 29.72 -9.53
CA LEU A 24 -0.81 30.12 -8.67
C LEU A 24 -1.43 28.89 -8.01
N PHE A 25 -1.53 28.92 -6.67
CA PHE A 25 -2.11 27.84 -5.88
C PHE A 25 -3.35 28.32 -5.12
N CYS A 26 -4.43 27.58 -5.21
CA CYS A 26 -5.55 27.69 -4.29
C CYS A 26 -5.30 26.79 -3.08
N ARG A 27 -5.23 27.39 -1.88
CA ARG A 27 -5.00 26.64 -0.63
C ARG A 27 -6.30 26.24 0.08
N ASN A 28 -7.45 26.56 -0.49
CA ASN A 28 -8.72 26.16 0.09
C ASN A 28 -8.94 24.64 -0.05
N PRO A 29 -8.95 23.87 1.06
CA PRO A 29 -9.11 22.41 1.01
C PRO A 29 -10.48 21.97 0.48
N LYS A 30 -11.48 22.87 0.56
CA LYS A 30 -12.86 22.64 0.07
C LYS A 30 -13.08 23.22 -1.33
N CYS A 31 -12.03 23.54 -2.09
CA CYS A 31 -12.18 24.06 -3.45
C CYS A 31 -12.74 22.98 -4.40
N PRO A 32 -13.87 23.20 -5.07
CA PRO A 32 -14.49 22.20 -5.96
C PRO A 32 -13.54 21.74 -7.07
N ALA A 33 -12.75 22.66 -7.64
CA ALA A 33 -11.79 22.33 -8.71
C ALA A 33 -10.64 21.43 -8.22
N GLN A 34 -10.36 21.38 -6.92
CA GLN A 34 -9.36 20.49 -6.36
C GLN A 34 -9.96 19.13 -5.98
N TRP A 35 -11.26 19.10 -5.69
CA TRP A 35 -11.95 17.90 -5.25
C TRP A 35 -11.90 16.78 -6.30
N ASP A 36 -12.25 17.12 -7.55
CA ASP A 36 -12.19 16.15 -8.66
C ASP A 36 -10.79 15.54 -8.80
N LYS A 37 -9.75 16.36 -8.64
CA LYS A 37 -8.36 15.91 -8.70
C LYS A 37 -7.97 15.05 -7.50
N LYS A 38 -8.44 15.38 -6.31
CA LYS A 38 -8.25 14.55 -5.10
C LYS A 38 -8.92 13.20 -5.28
N LEU A 39 -10.15 13.17 -5.78
CA LEU A 39 -10.91 11.94 -6.02
C LEU A 39 -10.28 11.09 -7.13
N GLU A 40 -9.80 11.71 -8.21
CA GLU A 40 -9.03 11.03 -9.26
C GLU A 40 -7.74 10.40 -8.69
N GLY A 41 -7.01 11.14 -7.87
CA GLY A 41 -5.82 10.65 -7.16
C GLY A 41 -6.13 9.50 -6.22
N PHE A 42 -7.21 9.60 -5.46
CA PHE A 42 -7.70 8.57 -4.54
C PHE A 42 -8.00 7.26 -5.28
N THR A 43 -8.86 7.32 -6.30
CA THR A 43 -9.26 6.14 -7.06
C THR A 43 -8.10 5.53 -7.85
N SER A 44 -7.24 6.35 -8.43
CA SER A 44 -6.04 5.90 -9.15
C SER A 44 -5.04 5.20 -8.23
N THR A 45 -4.79 5.75 -7.05
CA THR A 45 -3.84 5.19 -6.07
C THR A 45 -4.34 3.86 -5.51
N LEU A 46 -5.64 3.71 -5.26
CA LEU A 46 -6.31 2.46 -4.88
C LEU A 46 -6.49 1.49 -6.07
N LYS A 47 -6.09 1.89 -7.28
CA LYS A 47 -6.23 1.11 -8.51
C LYS A 47 -7.69 0.78 -8.87
N ILE A 48 -8.64 1.63 -8.50
CA ILE A 48 -10.05 1.52 -8.84
C ILE A 48 -10.21 1.98 -10.30
N LYS A 49 -10.39 1.04 -11.20
CA LYS A 49 -10.45 1.34 -12.64
C LYS A 49 -11.78 1.95 -13.03
N GLY A 50 -11.72 2.88 -14.00
CA GLY A 50 -12.92 3.47 -14.60
C GLY A 50 -13.34 4.82 -14.01
N PHE A 51 -12.75 5.25 -12.89
CA PHE A 51 -12.98 6.55 -12.28
C PHE A 51 -12.00 7.60 -12.85
N GLY A 52 -12.10 7.87 -14.13
CA GLY A 52 -11.37 8.98 -14.75
C GLY A 52 -12.13 10.31 -14.63
N PRO A 53 -11.52 11.45 -15.09
CA PRO A 53 -12.10 12.79 -14.93
C PRO A 53 -13.54 12.91 -15.44
N SER A 54 -13.83 12.32 -16.61
CA SER A 54 -15.19 12.36 -17.19
C SER A 54 -16.22 11.61 -16.35
N THR A 55 -15.84 10.45 -15.75
CA THR A 55 -16.71 9.66 -14.91
C THR A 55 -16.96 10.39 -13.58
N ILE A 56 -15.92 10.90 -12.93
CA ILE A 56 -16.00 11.65 -11.69
C ILE A 56 -16.91 12.87 -11.85
N ASN A 57 -16.69 13.65 -12.90
CA ASN A 57 -17.49 14.84 -13.19
C ASN A 57 -18.99 14.51 -13.38
N LYS A 58 -19.31 13.43 -14.11
CA LYS A 58 -20.69 12.99 -14.32
C LYS A 58 -21.35 12.46 -13.06
N LEU A 59 -20.58 11.79 -12.20
CA LEU A 59 -21.07 11.24 -10.94
C LEU A 59 -21.28 12.31 -9.86
N GLN A 60 -20.67 13.50 -9.99
CA GLN A 60 -20.80 14.64 -9.08
C GLN A 60 -20.61 14.27 -7.60
N ILE A 61 -19.61 13.45 -7.34
CA ILE A 61 -19.26 12.96 -5.98
C ILE A 61 -18.62 14.10 -5.20
N GLN A 62 -19.05 14.32 -3.96
CA GLN A 62 -18.57 15.41 -3.10
C GLN A 62 -17.77 14.94 -1.87
N ASP A 63 -17.79 13.65 -1.59
CA ASP A 63 -17.07 13.04 -0.46
C ASP A 63 -16.54 11.66 -0.85
N TYR A 64 -15.44 11.22 -0.20
CA TYR A 64 -14.88 9.88 -0.44
C TYR A 64 -15.85 8.76 -0.06
N SER A 65 -16.72 8.96 0.95
CA SER A 65 -17.68 7.96 1.37
C SER A 65 -18.79 7.75 0.35
N GLU A 66 -19.21 8.82 -0.35
CA GLU A 66 -20.24 8.73 -1.39
C GLU A 66 -19.89 7.76 -2.49
N ILE A 67 -18.58 7.63 -2.84
CA ILE A 67 -18.16 6.72 -3.90
C ILE A 67 -18.49 5.25 -3.59
N TYR A 68 -18.47 4.88 -2.29
CA TYR A 68 -18.77 3.53 -1.82
C TYR A 68 -20.25 3.29 -1.53
N GLN A 69 -21.07 4.34 -1.55
CA GLN A 69 -22.52 4.27 -1.42
C GLN A 69 -23.23 4.16 -2.78
N LEU A 70 -22.51 4.39 -3.89
CA LEU A 70 -23.06 4.30 -5.24
C LEU A 70 -23.53 2.88 -5.57
N THR A 71 -24.79 2.76 -5.95
CA THR A 71 -25.36 1.54 -6.49
C THR A 71 -25.17 1.45 -8.02
N VAL A 72 -25.42 0.27 -8.60
CA VAL A 72 -25.41 0.10 -10.06
C VAL A 72 -26.45 1.04 -10.70
N ASP A 73 -27.62 1.18 -10.09
CA ASP A 73 -28.71 2.02 -10.62
C ASP A 73 -28.34 3.51 -10.59
N ASP A 74 -27.69 3.98 -9.52
CA ASP A 74 -27.20 5.37 -9.40
C ASP A 74 -26.19 5.68 -10.51
N ILE A 75 -25.24 4.80 -10.70
CA ILE A 75 -24.18 4.98 -11.71
C ILE A 75 -24.79 4.88 -13.11
N GLN A 76 -25.69 3.92 -13.36
CA GLN A 76 -26.36 3.74 -14.63
C GLN A 76 -27.18 4.97 -15.01
N SER A 77 -27.93 5.54 -14.06
CA SER A 77 -28.74 6.73 -14.30
C SER A 77 -27.91 7.94 -14.73
N ARG A 78 -26.70 8.08 -14.17
CA ARG A 78 -25.78 9.21 -14.45
C ARG A 78 -24.90 9.00 -15.68
N LEU A 79 -24.50 7.75 -15.97
CA LEU A 79 -23.57 7.39 -17.05
C LEU A 79 -24.27 6.80 -18.29
N GLY A 80 -25.52 6.36 -18.17
CA GLY A 80 -26.31 5.79 -19.27
C GLY A 80 -25.92 4.37 -19.68
N SER A 81 -25.16 3.62 -18.84
CA SER A 81 -24.68 2.28 -19.21
C SER A 81 -24.58 1.36 -18.01
N GLU A 82 -25.43 0.34 -17.96
CA GLU A 82 -25.42 -0.71 -16.95
C GLU A 82 -24.09 -1.49 -16.93
N LYS A 83 -23.53 -1.80 -18.08
CA LYS A 83 -22.25 -2.52 -18.19
C LYS A 83 -21.10 -1.74 -17.55
N ILE A 84 -21.08 -0.40 -17.70
CA ILE A 84 -20.07 0.47 -17.07
C ILE A 84 -20.35 0.51 -15.56
N ALA A 85 -21.60 0.70 -15.16
CA ALA A 85 -22.01 0.78 -13.76
C ALA A 85 -21.61 -0.50 -12.98
N THR A 86 -21.93 -1.67 -13.48
CA THR A 86 -21.55 -2.95 -12.89
C THR A 86 -20.04 -3.12 -12.75
N LYS A 87 -19.25 -2.68 -13.76
CA LYS A 87 -17.80 -2.71 -13.67
C LYS A 87 -17.27 -1.78 -12.58
N LEU A 88 -17.79 -0.57 -12.48
CA LEU A 88 -17.36 0.41 -11.48
C LEU A 88 -17.64 -0.10 -10.07
N VAL A 89 -18.85 -0.61 -9.79
CA VAL A 89 -19.18 -1.21 -8.49
C VAL A 89 -18.27 -2.39 -8.19
N THR A 90 -17.98 -3.26 -9.17
CA THR A 90 -17.05 -4.38 -8.98
C THR A 90 -15.63 -3.91 -8.60
N GLU A 91 -15.13 -2.84 -9.19
CA GLU A 91 -13.81 -2.29 -8.85
C GLU A 91 -13.82 -1.64 -7.45
N LEU A 92 -14.91 -0.98 -7.05
CA LEU A 92 -15.09 -0.45 -5.69
C LEU A 92 -15.07 -1.58 -4.66
N GLU A 93 -15.83 -2.66 -4.88
CA GLU A 93 -15.84 -3.82 -3.99
C GLU A 93 -14.44 -4.44 -3.79
N LYS A 94 -13.67 -4.57 -4.87
CA LYS A 94 -12.29 -5.06 -4.78
C LYS A 94 -11.40 -4.16 -3.92
N SER A 95 -11.60 -2.85 -3.97
CA SER A 95 -10.78 -1.90 -3.22
C SER A 95 -10.99 -1.96 -1.71
N LYS A 96 -12.15 -2.46 -1.24
CA LYS A 96 -12.48 -2.59 0.20
C LYS A 96 -11.51 -3.51 0.95
N SER A 97 -10.86 -4.45 0.25
CA SER A 97 -9.86 -5.36 0.82
C SER A 97 -8.43 -4.80 0.84
N SER A 98 -8.25 -3.51 0.57
CA SER A 98 -6.94 -2.86 0.57
C SER A 98 -6.30 -2.87 1.97
N LYS A 99 -4.98 -3.05 2.03
CA LYS A 99 -4.22 -3.04 3.28
C LYS A 99 -4.01 -1.61 3.78
N LEU A 100 -3.80 -1.42 5.09
CA LEU A 100 -3.58 -0.11 5.69
C LEU A 100 -2.48 0.71 4.98
N GLN A 101 -1.36 0.08 4.60
CA GLN A 101 -0.28 0.75 3.87
C GLN A 101 -0.70 1.28 2.49
N ASP A 102 -1.74 0.71 1.88
CA ASP A 102 -2.27 1.11 0.58
C ASP A 102 -3.43 2.12 0.75
N LEU A 103 -4.00 2.25 1.96
CA LEU A 103 -5.10 3.16 2.28
C LEU A 103 -4.65 4.59 2.61
N ILE A 104 -3.44 4.79 3.13
CA ILE A 104 -2.94 6.12 3.52
C ILE A 104 -2.57 6.99 2.30
N PRO A 105 -1.80 6.50 1.29
CA PRO A 105 -1.37 7.31 0.16
C PRO A 105 -2.48 7.92 -0.71
N PRO A 106 -3.66 7.28 -0.87
CA PRO A 106 -4.79 7.83 -1.63
C PRO A 106 -5.26 9.22 -1.20
N PHE A 107 -5.11 9.56 0.07
CA PHE A 107 -5.52 10.87 0.60
C PHE A 107 -4.57 12.02 0.23
N SER A 108 -3.53 11.73 -0.57
CA SER A 108 -2.60 12.75 -1.09
C SER A 108 -1.94 13.61 -0.01
N ILE A 109 -1.61 13.00 1.13
CA ILE A 109 -0.94 13.66 2.25
C ILE A 109 0.48 14.04 1.80
N PRO A 110 0.89 15.31 1.89
CA PRO A 110 2.22 15.73 1.43
C PRO A 110 3.34 14.94 2.11
N LEU A 111 4.30 14.44 1.33
CA LEU A 111 5.44 13.61 1.75
C LEU A 111 5.07 12.20 2.26
N ILE A 112 3.81 11.83 2.30
CA ILE A 112 3.34 10.49 2.68
C ILE A 112 2.92 9.70 1.43
N GLY A 113 3.90 9.22 0.70
CA GLY A 113 3.70 8.28 -0.40
C GLY A 113 3.77 6.82 0.05
N ARG A 114 3.77 5.89 -0.90
CA ARG A 114 3.79 4.43 -0.65
C ARG A 114 4.95 3.99 0.25
N SER A 115 6.16 4.55 0.05
CA SER A 115 7.32 4.19 0.86
C SER A 115 7.19 4.65 2.32
N ALA A 116 6.66 5.86 2.56
CA ALA A 116 6.42 6.37 3.90
C ALA A 116 5.31 5.58 4.60
N ALA A 117 4.21 5.31 3.91
CA ALA A 117 3.11 4.48 4.42
C ALA A 117 3.57 3.06 4.76
N ALA A 118 4.39 2.41 3.92
CA ALA A 118 4.94 1.09 4.20
C ALA A 118 5.84 1.07 5.45
N LYS A 119 6.71 2.08 5.62
CA LYS A 119 7.53 2.24 6.82
C LYS A 119 6.66 2.43 8.07
N LEU A 120 5.65 3.30 7.99
CA LEU A 120 4.74 3.56 9.10
C LEU A 120 3.99 2.28 9.50
N CYS A 121 3.42 1.57 8.53
CA CYS A 121 2.70 0.31 8.76
C CYS A 121 3.61 -0.88 9.17
N SER A 122 4.93 -0.72 9.18
CA SER A 122 5.84 -1.68 9.81
C SER A 122 5.96 -1.48 11.33
N VAL A 123 5.54 -0.31 11.82
CA VAL A 123 5.59 0.09 13.24
C VAL A 123 4.20 0.04 13.88
N VAL A 124 3.16 0.49 13.14
CA VAL A 124 1.78 0.55 13.64
C VAL A 124 0.90 -0.52 13.02
N SER A 125 -0.02 -1.05 13.82
CA SER A 125 -1.03 -2.01 13.39
C SER A 125 -2.37 -1.36 13.07
N ASP A 126 -2.60 -0.17 13.58
CA ASP A 126 -3.84 0.60 13.42
C ASP A 126 -3.50 2.06 13.07
N VAL A 127 -4.36 2.72 12.29
CA VAL A 127 -4.18 4.14 11.95
C VAL A 127 -4.19 5.03 13.20
N GLU A 128 -4.92 4.64 14.24
CA GLU A 128 -5.03 5.39 15.51
C GLU A 128 -3.78 5.31 16.38
N GLU A 129 -2.86 4.38 16.08
CA GLU A 129 -1.55 4.28 16.74
C GLU A 129 -0.53 5.28 16.17
N ILE A 130 -0.90 6.01 15.10
CA ILE A 130 -0.01 6.98 14.47
C ILE A 130 0.13 8.22 15.36
N ASN A 131 1.35 8.46 15.82
CA ASN A 131 1.74 9.60 16.64
C ASN A 131 3.20 9.98 16.37
N GLU A 132 3.72 11.03 17.04
CA GLU A 132 5.11 11.48 16.84
C GLU A 132 6.12 10.37 17.10
N SER A 133 5.93 9.55 18.14
CA SER A 133 6.84 8.47 18.51
C SER A 133 6.87 7.39 17.43
N THR A 134 5.71 6.92 16.98
CA THR A 134 5.61 5.88 15.93
C THR A 134 6.08 6.39 14.58
N CYS A 135 5.85 7.65 14.23
CA CYS A 135 6.43 8.30 13.04
C CYS A 135 7.96 8.34 13.10
N SER A 136 8.53 8.71 14.26
CA SER A 136 9.97 8.72 14.46
C SER A 136 10.57 7.31 14.34
N GLN A 137 9.94 6.30 14.95
CA GLN A 137 10.35 4.89 14.84
C GLN A 137 10.28 4.38 13.39
N ALA A 138 9.30 4.83 12.61
CA ALA A 138 9.18 4.54 11.18
C ALA A 138 10.22 5.28 10.32
N GLY A 139 11.02 6.19 10.92
CA GLY A 139 12.01 6.98 10.20
C GLY A 139 11.39 8.05 9.29
N LEU A 140 10.24 8.61 9.67
CA LEU A 140 9.66 9.78 9.02
C LEU A 140 10.38 11.04 9.49
N GLY A 141 10.66 11.96 8.56
CA GLY A 141 11.20 13.27 8.90
C GLY A 141 10.14 14.19 9.54
N PRO A 142 10.56 15.30 10.23
CA PRO A 142 9.64 16.17 10.97
C PRO A 142 8.47 16.69 10.14
N LYS A 143 8.72 17.11 8.90
CA LYS A 143 7.67 17.64 8.03
C LYS A 143 6.65 16.57 7.56
N ALA A 144 7.10 15.35 7.33
CA ALA A 144 6.22 14.23 7.00
C ALA A 144 5.36 13.82 8.21
N THR A 145 5.96 13.84 9.41
CA THR A 145 5.25 13.59 10.67
C THR A 145 4.18 14.66 10.90
N GLU A 146 4.52 15.94 10.79
CA GLU A 146 3.54 17.03 10.89
C GLU A 146 2.38 16.86 9.92
N ASN A 147 2.67 16.53 8.65
CA ASN A 147 1.64 16.39 7.63
C ASN A 147 0.66 15.24 7.91
N ILE A 148 1.16 14.09 8.38
CA ILE A 148 0.26 12.95 8.66
C ILE A 148 -0.57 13.19 9.93
N LEU A 149 0.00 13.80 10.96
CA LEU A 149 -0.74 14.15 12.17
C LEU A 149 -1.80 15.21 11.88
N ASN A 150 -1.48 16.24 11.08
CA ASN A 150 -2.47 17.21 10.62
C ASN A 150 -3.59 16.56 9.80
N TRP A 151 -3.27 15.58 8.95
CA TRP A 151 -4.30 14.85 8.21
C TRP A 151 -5.22 14.06 9.14
N LEU A 152 -4.69 13.40 10.17
CA LEU A 152 -5.51 12.71 11.17
C LEU A 152 -6.46 13.67 11.86
N GLU A 153 -5.96 14.83 12.31
CA GLU A 153 -6.73 15.82 13.07
C GLU A 153 -7.73 16.58 12.20
N MET A 154 -7.37 16.95 10.98
CA MET A 154 -8.17 17.85 10.14
C MET A 154 -9.05 17.14 9.11
N ASP A 155 -8.74 15.89 8.75
CA ASP A 155 -9.46 15.12 7.73
C ASP A 155 -10.00 13.79 8.28
N TYR A 156 -9.14 12.94 8.85
CA TYR A 156 -9.53 11.58 9.23
C TYR A 156 -10.59 11.54 10.31
N TYR A 157 -10.34 12.17 11.46
CA TYR A 157 -11.29 12.19 12.58
C TYR A 157 -12.55 13.03 12.31
N PRO A 158 -12.46 14.26 11.76
CA PRO A 158 -13.66 15.05 11.50
C PRO A 158 -14.62 14.44 10.48
N ASN A 159 -14.08 13.72 9.47
CA ASN A 159 -14.91 13.04 8.48
C ASN A 159 -15.27 11.60 8.89
N GLN A 160 -14.85 11.15 10.08
CA GLN A 160 -15.14 9.81 10.60
C GLN A 160 -14.81 8.71 9.58
N TYR A 161 -13.62 8.78 8.95
CA TYR A 161 -13.28 7.86 7.87
C TYR A 161 -13.27 6.40 8.29
N ARG A 162 -13.04 6.11 9.58
CA ARG A 162 -13.14 4.74 10.11
C ARG A 162 -14.52 4.13 9.91
N ASP A 163 -15.56 4.91 10.12
CA ASP A 163 -16.94 4.44 10.09
C ASP A 163 -17.60 4.65 8.73
N ASN A 164 -17.23 5.72 8.04
CA ASN A 164 -17.82 6.13 6.76
C ASN A 164 -17.18 5.48 5.53
N LEU A 165 -15.95 4.96 5.64
CA LEU A 165 -15.29 4.26 4.54
C LEU A 165 -15.21 2.75 4.84
N PRO A 166 -15.48 1.89 3.85
CA PRO A 166 -15.59 0.45 4.05
C PRO A 166 -14.23 -0.25 4.10
N PHE A 167 -13.28 0.33 4.83
CA PHE A 167 -11.92 -0.17 4.93
C PHE A 167 -11.60 -0.75 6.30
N GLU A 168 -10.75 -1.77 6.33
CA GLU A 168 -10.09 -2.20 7.56
C GLU A 168 -8.87 -1.29 7.83
N TRP A 169 -9.04 -0.28 8.71
CA TRP A 169 -7.96 0.64 9.11
C TRP A 169 -6.93 -0.01 10.04
N LYS A 170 -6.86 -1.33 10.00
CA LYS A 170 -5.93 -2.15 10.74
C LYS A 170 -5.11 -3.00 9.78
N ASN A 171 -3.83 -3.14 10.07
CA ASN A 171 -3.09 -4.23 9.48
C ASN A 171 -3.67 -5.53 10.06
N LYS A 172 -4.11 -6.46 9.21
CA LYS A 172 -4.19 -7.84 9.68
C LYS A 172 -2.82 -8.15 10.24
N ILE A 173 -2.74 -8.32 11.55
CA ILE A 173 -1.52 -8.84 12.17
C ILE A 173 -1.33 -10.19 11.47
N VAL A 174 -0.53 -10.20 10.42
CA VAL A 174 0.22 -11.40 10.09
C VAL A 174 1.12 -11.49 11.31
N GLU A 175 0.74 -12.34 12.27
CA GLU A 175 1.66 -12.75 13.32
C GLU A 175 2.98 -12.91 12.60
N LYS A 176 3.98 -12.08 12.95
CA LYS A 176 5.35 -12.35 12.50
C LYS A 176 5.61 -13.73 13.03
N LYS A 177 5.36 -14.76 12.19
CA LYS A 177 5.83 -16.12 12.49
C LYS A 177 7.29 -15.87 12.78
N GLU A 178 7.71 -16.18 14.00
CA GLU A 178 9.11 -16.07 14.37
C GLU A 178 9.88 -16.71 13.22
N VAL A 179 10.76 -15.92 12.60
CA VAL A 179 11.51 -16.42 11.44
C VAL A 179 12.45 -17.46 11.99
N THR A 180 12.08 -18.72 11.86
CA THR A 180 12.86 -19.88 12.33
C THR A 180 14.25 -19.89 11.68
N GLY A 181 14.36 -19.32 10.48
CA GLY A 181 15.65 -19.17 9.78
C GLY A 181 15.48 -18.75 8.32
N VAL A 182 16.58 -18.37 7.70
CA VAL A 182 16.64 -18.04 6.26
C VAL A 182 17.29 -19.22 5.52
N VAL A 183 16.60 -19.74 4.51
CA VAL A 183 16.99 -20.95 3.79
C VAL A 183 17.23 -20.65 2.32
N CYS A 184 18.31 -21.21 1.75
CA CYS A 184 18.54 -21.24 0.30
C CYS A 184 18.46 -22.70 -0.20
N ILE A 185 17.80 -22.92 -1.35
CA ILE A 185 17.66 -24.24 -1.97
C ILE A 185 18.58 -24.33 -3.20
N THR A 186 19.46 -25.34 -3.22
CA THR A 186 20.35 -25.64 -4.36
C THR A 186 20.16 -27.06 -4.87
N GLY A 187 20.52 -27.31 -6.12
CA GLY A 187 20.42 -28.64 -6.72
C GLY A 187 19.00 -29.14 -6.97
N LYS A 188 18.90 -30.43 -7.27
CA LYS A 188 17.63 -31.16 -7.46
C LYS A 188 17.16 -31.69 -6.10
N LEU A 189 15.89 -31.50 -5.78
CA LEU A 189 15.30 -32.05 -4.57
C LEU A 189 14.91 -33.52 -4.77
N LYS A 190 14.95 -34.28 -3.67
CA LYS A 190 14.48 -35.68 -3.58
C LYS A 190 13.16 -35.78 -2.82
N SER A 191 12.99 -34.94 -1.80
CA SER A 191 11.81 -34.96 -0.92
C SER A 191 10.57 -34.31 -1.52
N TYR A 192 10.76 -33.40 -2.50
CA TYR A 192 9.64 -32.65 -3.11
C TYR A 192 9.77 -32.60 -4.63
N PRO A 193 8.64 -32.65 -5.38
CA PRO A 193 8.66 -32.67 -6.85
C PRO A 193 9.20 -31.37 -7.45
N THR A 194 9.02 -30.23 -6.79
CA THR A 194 9.51 -28.92 -7.26
C THR A 194 10.04 -28.08 -6.10
N LYS A 195 10.96 -27.14 -6.43
CA LYS A 195 11.46 -26.16 -5.46
C LYS A 195 10.34 -25.25 -4.94
N ALA A 196 9.36 -24.92 -5.78
CA ALA A 196 8.21 -24.11 -5.39
C ALA A 196 7.32 -24.80 -4.33
N HIS A 197 7.18 -26.13 -4.41
CA HIS A 197 6.46 -26.90 -3.40
C HIS A 197 7.24 -26.93 -2.07
N ALA A 198 8.54 -27.24 -2.13
CA ALA A 198 9.40 -27.21 -0.94
C ALA A 198 9.42 -25.83 -0.28
N GLN A 199 9.45 -24.76 -1.08
CA GLN A 199 9.38 -23.38 -0.59
C GLN A 199 8.09 -23.13 0.22
N LYS A 200 6.92 -23.48 -0.32
CA LYS A 200 5.64 -23.32 0.39
C LYS A 200 5.61 -24.07 1.73
N VAL A 201 6.17 -25.27 1.77
CA VAL A 201 6.23 -26.06 3.00
C VAL A 201 7.18 -25.41 4.02
N LEU A 202 8.36 -24.96 3.60
CA LEU A 202 9.30 -24.26 4.48
C LEU A 202 8.71 -22.94 5.01
N GLU A 203 8.06 -22.16 4.14
CA GLU A 203 7.39 -20.92 4.53
C GLU A 203 6.24 -21.16 5.53
N SER A 204 5.49 -22.27 5.38
CA SER A 204 4.46 -22.65 6.35
C SER A 204 5.02 -22.98 7.75
N LYS A 205 6.29 -23.37 7.82
CA LYS A 205 7.04 -23.66 9.06
C LYS A 205 7.86 -22.48 9.59
N GLY A 206 7.65 -21.27 9.02
CA GLY A 206 8.29 -20.05 9.50
C GLY A 206 9.67 -19.75 8.90
N PHE A 207 10.13 -20.49 7.87
CA PHE A 207 11.37 -20.20 7.19
C PHE A 207 11.18 -19.18 6.06
N VAL A 208 12.15 -18.30 5.86
CA VAL A 208 12.25 -17.42 4.69
C VAL A 208 13.12 -18.09 3.63
N VAL A 209 12.55 -18.36 2.45
CA VAL A 209 13.29 -19.02 1.36
C VAL A 209 13.81 -18.00 0.36
N LYS A 210 15.13 -18.03 0.12
CA LYS A 210 15.81 -17.16 -0.86
C LYS A 210 16.34 -17.93 -2.05
N SER A 211 16.36 -17.31 -3.21
CA SER A 211 16.88 -17.88 -4.46
C SER A 211 18.41 -17.95 -4.49
N SER A 212 19.10 -17.13 -3.70
CA SER A 212 20.56 -17.05 -3.60
C SER A 212 21.04 -17.18 -2.16
N LEU A 213 22.28 -17.63 -1.98
CA LEU A 213 22.93 -17.75 -0.68
C LEU A 213 23.41 -16.37 -0.22
N THR A 214 22.53 -15.62 0.46
CA THR A 214 22.82 -14.30 1.03
C THR A 214 23.53 -14.42 2.38
N LYS A 215 24.06 -13.30 2.91
CA LYS A 215 24.83 -13.31 4.18
C LYS A 215 24.00 -13.72 5.39
N ASP A 216 22.69 -13.51 5.33
CA ASP A 216 21.73 -13.83 6.39
C ASP A 216 21.14 -15.25 6.30
N CYS A 217 21.55 -16.07 5.31
CA CYS A 217 21.14 -17.46 5.22
C CYS A 217 21.73 -18.28 6.37
N SER A 218 20.87 -18.90 7.15
CA SER A 218 21.23 -19.83 8.22
C SER A 218 21.36 -21.28 7.73
N HIS A 219 20.64 -21.66 6.68
CA HIS A 219 20.60 -23.01 6.16
C HIS A 219 20.70 -23.06 4.64
N LEU A 220 21.41 -24.07 4.11
CA LEU A 220 21.45 -24.42 2.68
C LEU A 220 20.88 -25.82 2.48
N ILE A 221 19.82 -25.95 1.72
CA ILE A 221 19.27 -27.25 1.34
C ILE A 221 19.96 -27.74 0.08
N ASN A 222 20.61 -28.91 0.17
CA ASN A 222 21.24 -29.62 -0.94
C ASN A 222 20.95 -31.13 -0.85
N GLU A 223 19.80 -31.56 -1.33
CA GLU A 223 19.42 -32.97 -1.37
C GLU A 223 20.05 -33.74 -2.53
N SER A 224 20.64 -33.05 -3.52
CA SER A 224 21.31 -33.72 -4.66
C SER A 224 22.59 -34.43 -4.25
N GLY A 225 23.24 -33.97 -3.19
CA GLY A 225 24.56 -34.43 -2.78
C GLY A 225 25.68 -33.94 -3.68
N ILE A 226 25.37 -33.18 -4.72
CA ILE A 226 26.38 -32.67 -5.66
C ILE A 226 26.99 -31.40 -5.06
N GLU A 227 28.31 -31.38 -5.00
CA GLU A 227 29.06 -30.20 -4.58
C GLU A 227 28.90 -29.08 -5.63
N SER A 228 28.53 -27.91 -5.17
CA SER A 228 28.36 -26.72 -6.01
C SER A 228 29.07 -25.54 -5.37
N VAL A 229 29.29 -24.47 -6.14
CA VAL A 229 29.83 -23.21 -5.59
C VAL A 229 29.04 -22.73 -4.38
N LYS A 230 27.70 -22.88 -4.39
CA LYS A 230 26.85 -22.54 -3.24
C LYS A 230 27.13 -23.43 -2.03
N THR A 231 27.38 -24.71 -2.24
CA THR A 231 27.67 -25.67 -1.14
C THR A 231 29.03 -25.34 -0.52
N GLN A 232 30.03 -25.07 -1.33
CA GLN A 232 31.37 -24.66 -0.86
C GLN A 232 31.29 -23.35 -0.09
N THR A 233 30.62 -22.32 -0.64
CA THR A 233 30.41 -21.02 0.03
C THR A 233 29.64 -21.17 1.35
N ALA A 234 28.69 -22.10 1.43
CA ALA A 234 27.95 -22.37 2.66
C ALA A 234 28.87 -22.92 3.75
N ARG A 235 29.76 -23.88 3.41
CA ARG A 235 30.77 -24.44 4.34
C ARG A 235 31.72 -23.36 4.83
N ASP A 236 32.28 -22.55 3.90
CA ASP A 236 33.19 -21.47 4.24
C ASP A 236 32.60 -20.42 5.19
N ARG A 237 31.26 -20.27 5.15
CA ARG A 237 30.51 -19.34 6.01
C ARG A 237 29.88 -19.97 7.27
N GLY A 238 30.06 -21.28 7.47
CA GLY A 238 29.45 -21.98 8.59
C GLY A 238 27.93 -22.12 8.49
N VAL A 239 27.34 -22.04 7.28
CA VAL A 239 25.91 -22.23 7.03
C VAL A 239 25.58 -23.73 7.13
N ILE A 240 24.53 -24.09 7.85
CA ILE A 240 24.10 -25.46 8.04
C ILE A 240 23.61 -26.06 6.72
N ILE A 241 24.18 -27.19 6.29
CA ILE A 241 23.77 -27.86 5.06
C ILE A 241 22.79 -28.99 5.38
N ILE A 242 21.59 -28.91 4.80
CA ILE A 242 20.51 -29.87 4.99
C ILE A 242 20.43 -30.77 3.77
N ASN A 243 20.54 -32.08 3.96
CA ASN A 243 20.51 -33.08 2.90
C ASN A 243 19.13 -33.78 2.77
N ASN A 244 18.19 -33.50 3.67
CA ASN A 244 16.83 -34.03 3.63
C ASN A 244 15.89 -33.06 4.35
N ILE A 245 14.96 -32.44 3.59
CA ILE A 245 14.02 -31.45 4.12
C ILE A 245 13.01 -32.10 5.09
N VAL A 246 12.50 -33.28 4.74
CA VAL A 246 11.47 -33.95 5.53
C VAL A 246 12.00 -34.30 6.92
N LYS A 247 13.23 -34.84 6.98
CA LYS A 247 13.87 -35.15 8.27
C LYS A 247 14.12 -33.87 9.07
N PHE A 248 14.63 -32.84 8.45
CA PHE A 248 14.88 -31.54 9.09
C PHE A 248 13.61 -30.92 9.68
N LEU A 249 12.48 -30.98 8.95
CA LEU A 249 11.19 -30.45 9.41
C LEU A 249 10.50 -31.35 10.43
N GLY A 250 10.86 -32.61 10.53
CA GLY A 250 10.35 -33.55 11.53
C GLY A 250 11.14 -33.54 12.86
N GLU A 251 12.32 -32.91 12.87
CA GLU A 251 13.16 -32.73 14.06
C GLU A 251 12.94 -31.34 14.73
N LEU A 252 12.06 -30.50 14.17
CA LEU A 252 11.62 -29.20 14.68
C LEU A 252 10.27 -29.35 15.39
#